data_904d2bebca552787341aa6bd8e1d492d
#
_entry.id   904d2bebca552787341aa6bd8e1d492d
#
_cell.length_a   1.000
_cell.length_b   1.000
_cell.length_c   1.000
_cell.angle_alpha   90.00
_cell.angle_beta   90.00
_cell.angle_gamma   90.00
#
_symmetry.space_group_name_H-M   'P 1'
#
loop_
_entity.id
_entity.type
_entity.pdbx_description
1 polymer ?
#
loop_
_entity_poly.entity_id
_entity_poly.type
_entity_poly.pdbx_seq_one_letter_code
_entity_poly.pdbx_strand_id
1 'polypeptide(L)'
;MDDYVILSATLKLGYALLAVFGLVYFTRWLDRRSGILFAEIAARIRENPLASAIYYGLRILALAFLVGAVIGCTPAAAKTFTNRYDRSIQAAVGHWWTDYPHWTAWKGQLYQESRLDPAAVSPVGAKGLAQFMPGTWAGVAKELRLPPGSSATQDIAIDAGAYYMAKLRGAWRSPRPADDRQKLAQASYNAGLGNILKAQARCGGPAGYAEIVACLPLVTGTRNSRETLGYVTSIAKWRALIEAGL
;
A
#
# COMPACT_ATOMS: atom_id res chain seq x y z
N MET A 1 18.01 -13.33 -12.76
CA MET A 1 16.71 -12.62 -13.00
C MET A 1 15.84 -13.40 -13.98
N ASP A 2 16.47 -14.20 -14.83
CA ASP A 2 15.77 -14.95 -15.90
C ASP A 2 15.04 -16.22 -15.39
N ASP A 3 15.57 -16.92 -14.39
CA ASP A 3 14.97 -18.16 -13.86
C ASP A 3 13.61 -17.93 -13.18
N TYR A 4 13.40 -16.79 -12.50
CA TYR A 4 12.12 -16.47 -11.88
C TYR A 4 11.04 -16.12 -12.91
N VAL A 5 11.42 -15.46 -13.99
CA VAL A 5 10.49 -15.12 -15.08
C VAL A 5 10.06 -16.38 -15.82
N ILE A 6 10.99 -17.30 -16.09
CA ILE A 6 10.72 -18.60 -16.73
C ILE A 6 9.84 -19.47 -15.83
N LEU A 7 10.14 -19.56 -14.53
CA LEU A 7 9.35 -20.31 -13.57
C LEU A 7 7.91 -19.78 -13.45
N SER A 8 7.74 -18.44 -13.42
CA SER A 8 6.41 -17.82 -13.36
C SER A 8 5.61 -18.04 -14.64
N ALA A 9 6.26 -18.04 -15.81
CA ALA A 9 5.61 -18.29 -17.09
C ALA A 9 5.18 -19.76 -17.23
N THR A 10 6.01 -20.70 -16.81
CA THR A 10 5.69 -22.14 -16.82
C THR A 10 4.56 -22.50 -15.85
N LEU A 11 4.54 -21.89 -14.65
CA LEU A 11 3.43 -22.05 -13.70
C LEU A 11 2.11 -21.53 -14.27
N LYS A 12 2.11 -20.36 -14.91
CA LYS A 12 0.92 -19.79 -15.56
C LYS A 12 0.40 -20.65 -16.69
N LEU A 13 1.29 -21.18 -17.52
CA LEU A 13 0.94 -22.12 -18.59
C LEU A 13 0.30 -23.41 -18.00
N GLY A 14 0.87 -23.93 -16.91
CA GLY A 14 0.34 -25.09 -16.19
C GLY A 14 -1.06 -24.84 -15.65
N TYR A 15 -1.32 -23.70 -15.02
CA TYR A 15 -2.67 -23.33 -14.54
C TYR A 15 -3.66 -23.13 -15.68
N ALA A 16 -3.25 -22.51 -16.80
CA ALA A 16 -4.10 -22.35 -17.97
C ALA A 16 -4.50 -23.70 -18.56
N LEU A 17 -3.56 -24.65 -18.70
CA LEU A 17 -3.84 -26.01 -19.17
C LEU A 17 -4.79 -26.76 -18.21
N LEU A 18 -4.57 -26.68 -16.90
CA LEU A 18 -5.45 -27.30 -15.90
C LEU A 18 -6.87 -26.70 -15.93
N ALA A 19 -7.00 -25.39 -16.14
CA ALA A 19 -8.31 -24.73 -16.28
C ALA A 19 -9.05 -25.23 -17.55
N VAL A 20 -8.34 -25.37 -18.67
CA VAL A 20 -8.91 -25.91 -19.92
C VAL A 20 -9.35 -27.36 -19.75
N PHE A 21 -8.50 -28.23 -19.17
CA PHE A 21 -8.86 -29.61 -18.89
C PHE A 21 -10.02 -29.73 -17.92
N GLY A 22 -10.02 -28.93 -16.85
CA GLY A 22 -11.12 -28.87 -15.87
C GLY A 22 -12.45 -28.48 -16.51
N LEU A 23 -12.44 -27.49 -17.42
CA LEU A 23 -13.64 -27.04 -18.13
C LEU A 23 -14.17 -28.13 -19.08
N VAL A 24 -13.27 -28.76 -19.84
CA VAL A 24 -13.65 -29.88 -20.74
C VAL A 24 -14.21 -31.04 -19.95
N TYR A 25 -13.60 -31.38 -18.81
CA TYR A 25 -14.08 -32.44 -17.94
C TYR A 25 -15.44 -32.11 -17.32
N PHE A 26 -15.58 -30.87 -16.82
CA PHE A 26 -16.83 -30.39 -16.20
C PHE A 26 -18.00 -30.33 -17.22
N THR A 27 -17.75 -29.87 -18.43
CA THR A 27 -18.77 -29.84 -19.47
C THR A 27 -19.19 -31.25 -19.86
N ARG A 28 -18.24 -32.20 -19.97
CA ARG A 28 -18.57 -33.63 -20.21
C ARG A 28 -19.32 -34.26 -19.04
N TRP A 29 -19.01 -33.89 -17.81
CA TRP A 29 -19.71 -34.34 -16.63
C TRP A 29 -21.17 -33.83 -16.59
N LEU A 30 -21.37 -32.54 -16.91
CA LEU A 30 -22.68 -31.93 -17.05
C LEU A 30 -23.52 -32.61 -18.15
N ASP A 31 -22.91 -32.83 -19.31
CA ASP A 31 -23.58 -33.53 -20.42
C ASP A 31 -24.04 -34.94 -20.01
N ARG A 32 -23.22 -35.71 -19.28
CA ARG A 32 -23.57 -37.02 -18.74
C ARG A 32 -24.67 -36.95 -17.69
N ARG A 33 -24.64 -35.94 -16.81
CA ARG A 33 -25.64 -35.80 -15.74
C ARG A 33 -27.01 -35.34 -16.22
N SER A 34 -27.04 -34.57 -17.32
CA SER A 34 -28.27 -34.12 -17.98
C SER A 34 -28.89 -35.21 -18.91
N GLY A 35 -28.31 -36.40 -18.99
CA GLY A 35 -28.81 -37.51 -19.85
C GLY A 35 -28.58 -37.25 -21.34
N ILE A 36 -27.81 -36.25 -21.69
CA ILE A 36 -27.53 -35.89 -23.08
C ILE A 36 -26.17 -36.50 -23.47
N LEU A 37 -26.20 -37.56 -24.27
CA LEU A 37 -25.00 -38.16 -24.83
C LEU A 37 -24.36 -37.21 -25.86
N PHE A 38 -23.05 -36.98 -25.77
CA PHE A 38 -22.30 -36.13 -26.70
C PHE A 38 -22.49 -36.55 -28.17
N ALA A 39 -22.70 -37.85 -28.41
CA ALA A 39 -22.99 -38.39 -29.73
C ALA A 39 -24.35 -37.88 -30.29
N GLU A 40 -25.36 -37.72 -29.45
CA GLU A 40 -26.69 -37.21 -29.85
C GLU A 40 -26.64 -35.72 -30.12
N ILE A 41 -25.87 -34.97 -29.32
CA ILE A 41 -25.63 -33.55 -29.57
C ILE A 41 -24.91 -33.38 -30.91
N ALA A 42 -23.84 -34.17 -31.17
CA ALA A 42 -23.11 -34.13 -32.40
C ALA A 42 -23.94 -34.48 -33.64
N ALA A 43 -24.91 -35.40 -33.50
CA ALA A 43 -25.87 -35.74 -34.57
C ALA A 43 -26.86 -34.59 -34.83
N ARG A 44 -27.49 -34.03 -33.79
CA ARG A 44 -28.41 -32.88 -33.92
C ARG A 44 -27.76 -31.62 -34.42
N ILE A 45 -26.48 -31.42 -34.09
CA ILE A 45 -25.65 -30.29 -34.55
C ILE A 45 -25.41 -30.33 -36.07
N ARG A 46 -25.28 -31.56 -36.66
CA ARG A 46 -25.15 -31.70 -38.13
C ARG A 46 -26.44 -31.32 -38.86
N GLU A 47 -27.61 -31.46 -38.21
CA GLU A 47 -28.91 -31.20 -38.80
C GLU A 47 -29.33 -29.72 -38.67
N ASN A 48 -28.74 -28.95 -37.73
CA ASN A 48 -29.09 -27.54 -37.52
C ASN A 48 -27.82 -26.68 -37.34
N PRO A 49 -27.35 -26.03 -38.43
CA PRO A 49 -26.14 -25.20 -38.38
C PRO A 49 -26.19 -24.06 -37.38
N LEU A 50 -27.38 -23.49 -37.11
CA LEU A 50 -27.55 -22.37 -36.18
C LEU A 50 -27.40 -22.83 -34.74
N ALA A 51 -27.99 -23.98 -34.36
CA ALA A 51 -27.84 -24.57 -33.03
C ALA A 51 -26.37 -24.94 -32.76
N SER A 52 -25.65 -25.39 -33.78
CA SER A 52 -24.21 -25.64 -33.75
C SER A 52 -23.42 -24.41 -33.46
N ALA A 53 -23.66 -23.35 -34.20
CA ALA A 53 -22.94 -22.09 -34.06
C ALA A 53 -23.13 -21.49 -32.65
N ILE A 54 -24.35 -21.55 -32.10
CA ILE A 54 -24.65 -21.06 -30.75
C ILE A 54 -23.93 -21.92 -29.69
N TYR A 55 -24.00 -23.25 -29.80
CA TYR A 55 -23.41 -24.18 -28.81
C TYR A 55 -21.88 -24.04 -28.75
N TYR A 56 -21.22 -24.06 -29.90
CA TYR A 56 -19.76 -23.90 -29.98
C TYR A 56 -19.33 -22.45 -29.70
N GLY A 57 -20.10 -21.46 -30.15
CA GLY A 57 -19.83 -20.05 -29.87
C GLY A 57 -19.85 -19.73 -28.38
N LEU A 58 -20.83 -20.22 -27.62
CA LEU A 58 -20.90 -20.06 -26.16
C LEU A 58 -19.72 -20.76 -25.44
N ARG A 59 -19.30 -21.95 -25.90
CA ARG A 59 -18.13 -22.65 -25.34
C ARG A 59 -16.82 -21.91 -25.62
N ILE A 60 -16.65 -21.38 -26.82
CA ILE A 60 -15.46 -20.57 -27.17
C ILE A 60 -15.44 -19.27 -26.34
N LEU A 61 -16.58 -18.60 -26.17
CA LEU A 61 -16.69 -17.41 -25.34
C LEU A 61 -16.38 -17.73 -23.85
N ALA A 62 -16.90 -18.81 -23.32
CA ALA A 62 -16.61 -19.24 -21.96
C ALA A 62 -15.12 -19.57 -21.77
N LEU A 63 -14.49 -20.21 -22.76
CA LEU A 63 -13.06 -20.52 -22.76
C LEU A 63 -12.23 -19.23 -22.84
N ALA A 64 -12.60 -18.32 -23.73
CA ALA A 64 -11.93 -17.03 -23.89
C ALA A 64 -12.04 -16.19 -22.61
N PHE A 65 -13.20 -16.20 -21.94
CA PHE A 65 -13.41 -15.51 -20.67
C PHE A 65 -12.54 -16.13 -19.55
N LEU A 66 -12.47 -17.46 -19.48
CA LEU A 66 -11.66 -18.17 -18.48
C LEU A 66 -10.15 -17.96 -18.71
N VAL A 67 -9.71 -18.03 -19.96
CA VAL A 67 -8.32 -17.73 -20.35
C VAL A 67 -8.00 -16.26 -20.10
N GLY A 68 -8.90 -15.33 -20.43
CA GLY A 68 -8.77 -13.91 -20.14
C GLY A 68 -8.70 -13.62 -18.64
N ALA A 69 -9.54 -14.30 -17.82
CA ALA A 69 -9.48 -14.19 -16.37
C ALA A 69 -8.17 -14.72 -15.77
N VAL A 70 -7.63 -15.84 -16.31
CA VAL A 70 -6.36 -16.42 -15.87
C VAL A 70 -5.17 -15.58 -16.32
N ILE A 71 -5.23 -15.04 -17.55
CA ILE A 71 -4.16 -14.15 -18.08
C ILE A 71 -4.29 -12.75 -17.47
N GLY A 72 -5.51 -12.24 -17.26
CA GLY A 72 -5.78 -10.96 -16.62
C GLY A 72 -5.54 -10.94 -15.10
N CYS A 73 -5.52 -12.10 -14.44
CA CYS A 73 -4.97 -12.31 -13.09
C CYS A 73 -3.45 -12.43 -13.11
N THR A 74 -2.76 -11.63 -13.91
CA THR A 74 -1.38 -11.34 -13.56
C THR A 74 -1.43 -10.62 -12.23
N PRO A 75 -0.79 -11.10 -11.16
CA PRO A 75 -0.57 -10.25 -10.01
C PRO A 75 0.05 -8.99 -10.57
N ALA A 76 -0.59 -7.84 -10.34
CA ALA A 76 -0.01 -6.54 -10.70
C ALA A 76 1.43 -6.63 -10.27
N ALA A 77 2.37 -6.41 -11.21
CA ALA A 77 3.80 -6.58 -10.96
C ALA A 77 4.06 -5.99 -9.57
N ALA A 78 4.45 -6.84 -8.63
CA ALA A 78 4.58 -6.45 -7.25
C ALA A 78 5.43 -5.19 -7.28
N LYS A 79 4.88 -4.05 -6.83
CA LYS A 79 5.62 -2.79 -6.80
C LYS A 79 6.73 -3.02 -5.80
N THR A 80 7.88 -3.50 -6.28
CA THR A 80 9.05 -3.70 -5.45
C THR A 80 9.49 -2.32 -4.98
N PHE A 81 9.40 -2.08 -3.68
CA PHE A 81 9.92 -0.87 -3.08
C PHE A 81 11.43 -0.83 -3.31
N THR A 82 11.94 0.31 -3.79
CA THR A 82 13.39 0.48 -3.90
C THR A 82 14.07 0.25 -2.54
N ASN A 83 15.20 -0.42 -2.55
CA ASN A 83 16.05 -0.65 -1.38
C ASN A 83 17.17 0.41 -1.24
N ARG A 84 17.23 1.36 -2.17
CA ARG A 84 18.26 2.41 -2.24
C ARG A 84 18.49 3.10 -0.89
N TYR A 85 17.42 3.37 -0.16
CA TYR A 85 17.45 4.14 1.09
C TYR A 85 17.40 3.29 2.34
N ASP A 86 17.29 1.96 2.24
CA ASP A 86 17.02 1.08 3.39
C ASP A 86 18.10 1.19 4.48
N ARG A 87 19.37 1.24 4.08
CA ARG A 87 20.49 1.41 5.03
C ARG A 87 20.38 2.74 5.79
N SER A 88 20.12 3.84 5.11
CA SER A 88 19.95 5.16 5.73
C SER A 88 18.72 5.21 6.63
N ILE A 89 17.62 4.60 6.23
CA ILE A 89 16.39 4.50 7.01
C ILE A 89 16.61 3.68 8.28
N GLN A 90 17.26 2.52 8.17
CA GLN A 90 17.60 1.68 9.31
C GLN A 90 18.52 2.38 10.31
N ALA A 91 19.55 3.07 9.82
CA ALA A 91 20.46 3.85 10.65
C ALA A 91 19.72 4.98 11.39
N ALA A 92 18.88 5.75 10.69
CA ALA A 92 18.12 6.85 11.26
C ALA A 92 17.12 6.34 12.35
N VAL A 93 16.41 5.26 12.08
CA VAL A 93 15.50 4.65 13.05
C VAL A 93 16.26 4.07 14.24
N GLY A 94 17.37 3.38 14.01
CA GLY A 94 18.23 2.86 15.11
C GLY A 94 18.77 3.98 16.00
N HIS A 95 19.02 5.16 15.45
CA HIS A 95 19.48 6.33 16.20
C HIS A 95 18.36 7.02 16.99
N TRP A 96 17.21 7.29 16.35
CA TRP A 96 16.20 8.18 16.91
C TRP A 96 15.00 7.47 17.56
N TRP A 97 14.67 6.24 17.13
CA TRP A 97 13.47 5.53 17.56
C TRP A 97 13.79 4.37 18.50
N THR A 98 14.54 4.61 19.56
CA THR A 98 14.98 3.57 20.50
C THR A 98 13.82 2.83 21.19
N ASP A 99 12.67 3.48 21.34
CA ASP A 99 11.44 2.93 21.91
C ASP A 99 10.50 2.29 20.87
N TYR A 100 10.82 2.39 19.56
CA TYR A 100 10.01 1.85 18.48
C TYR A 100 10.89 1.53 17.25
N PRO A 101 11.75 0.52 17.30
CA PRO A 101 12.77 0.27 16.28
C PRO A 101 12.24 -0.40 15.00
N HIS A 102 11.09 0.07 14.49
CA HIS A 102 10.43 -0.44 13.29
C HIS A 102 10.77 0.43 12.07
N TRP A 103 11.92 0.16 11.43
CA TRP A 103 12.37 0.93 10.26
C TRP A 103 11.42 0.86 9.06
N THR A 104 10.66 -0.25 8.92
CA THR A 104 9.63 -0.41 7.89
C THR A 104 8.48 0.59 8.03
N ALA A 105 8.19 1.03 9.27
CA ALA A 105 7.21 2.08 9.51
C ALA A 105 7.71 3.44 8.97
N TRP A 106 9.00 3.75 9.13
CA TRP A 106 9.58 4.96 8.57
C TRP A 106 9.68 4.90 7.05
N LYS A 107 10.11 3.76 6.48
CA LYS A 107 10.10 3.55 5.02
C LYS A 107 8.69 3.70 4.43
N GLY A 108 7.68 3.12 5.09
CA GLY A 108 6.28 3.26 4.68
C GLY A 108 5.79 4.71 4.71
N GLN A 109 6.23 5.50 5.70
CA GLN A 109 5.90 6.92 5.78
C GLN A 109 6.59 7.71 4.67
N LEU A 110 7.90 7.53 4.44
CA LEU A 110 8.62 8.17 3.33
C LEU A 110 8.01 7.81 1.96
N TYR A 111 7.55 6.57 1.81
CA TYR A 111 6.84 6.16 0.61
C TYR A 111 5.48 6.85 0.47
N GLN A 112 4.77 7.08 1.58
CA GLN A 112 3.52 7.85 1.58
C GLN A 112 3.77 9.31 1.21
N GLU A 113 4.85 9.91 1.69
CA GLU A 113 5.20 11.30 1.45
C GLU A 113 5.57 11.58 -0.02
N SER A 114 6.53 10.83 -0.55
CA SER A 114 7.16 11.15 -1.84
C SER A 114 7.25 9.99 -2.83
N ARG A 115 6.79 8.80 -2.49
CA ARG A 115 7.11 7.56 -3.21
C ARG A 115 8.62 7.26 -3.26
N LEU A 116 9.36 7.75 -2.26
CA LEU A 116 10.82 7.72 -2.19
C LEU A 116 11.50 8.51 -3.32
N ASP A 117 10.85 9.56 -3.80
CA ASP A 117 11.43 10.51 -4.76
C ASP A 117 12.05 11.72 -4.04
N PRO A 118 13.38 11.89 -4.08
CA PRO A 118 14.05 13.03 -3.44
C PRO A 118 13.73 14.37 -4.12
N ALA A 119 13.28 14.36 -5.38
CA ALA A 119 12.93 15.57 -6.12
C ALA A 119 11.45 15.98 -5.95
N ALA A 120 10.65 15.19 -5.21
CA ALA A 120 9.23 15.47 -5.02
C ALA A 120 8.99 16.86 -4.41
N VAL A 121 8.06 17.60 -5.02
CA VAL A 121 7.59 18.90 -4.53
C VAL A 121 6.07 18.90 -4.53
N SER A 122 5.46 19.18 -3.38
CA SER A 122 4.01 19.26 -3.28
C SER A 122 3.48 20.63 -3.76
N PRO A 123 2.18 20.73 -4.12
CA PRO A 123 1.56 22.02 -4.49
C PRO A 123 1.69 23.10 -3.41
N VAL A 124 1.85 22.72 -2.15
CA VAL A 124 2.00 23.64 -1.01
C VAL A 124 3.45 23.86 -0.62
N GLY A 125 4.42 23.38 -1.41
CA GLY A 125 5.83 23.65 -1.25
C GLY A 125 6.58 22.70 -0.31
N ALA A 126 5.98 21.58 0.12
CA ALA A 126 6.73 20.53 0.82
C ALA A 126 7.72 19.85 -0.13
N LYS A 127 8.91 19.46 0.35
CA LYS A 127 10.00 19.00 -0.50
C LYS A 127 10.67 17.72 -0.02
N GLY A 128 11.13 16.94 -1.00
CA GLY A 128 12.04 15.80 -0.83
C GLY A 128 11.39 14.55 -0.26
N LEU A 129 12.22 13.58 0.15
CA LEU A 129 11.81 12.26 0.61
C LEU A 129 10.79 12.31 1.75
N ALA A 130 10.98 13.22 2.70
CA ALA A 130 10.15 13.36 3.90
C ALA A 130 9.14 14.52 3.80
N GLN A 131 8.98 15.13 2.63
CA GLN A 131 8.04 16.22 2.35
C GLN A 131 8.05 17.32 3.42
N PHE A 132 9.22 17.80 3.77
CA PHE A 132 9.34 18.90 4.72
C PHE A 132 8.77 20.20 4.16
N MET A 133 7.90 20.84 4.93
CA MET A 133 7.57 22.24 4.73
C MET A 133 8.79 23.11 5.02
N PRO A 134 9.02 24.23 4.27
CA PRO A 134 10.21 25.07 4.45
C PRO A 134 10.48 25.51 5.90
N GLY A 135 9.43 25.92 6.61
CA GLY A 135 9.56 26.35 8.02
C GLY A 135 9.93 25.21 8.96
N THR A 136 9.35 24.01 8.75
CA THR A 136 9.68 22.80 9.54
C THR A 136 11.12 22.37 9.28
N TRP A 137 11.54 22.38 8.00
CA TRP A 137 12.93 22.08 7.63
C TRP A 137 13.92 23.02 8.32
N ALA A 138 13.68 24.32 8.25
CA ALA A 138 14.56 25.31 8.88
C ALA A 138 14.69 25.09 10.40
N GLY A 139 13.60 24.77 11.07
CA GLY A 139 13.59 24.44 12.50
C GLY A 139 14.40 23.17 12.80
N VAL A 140 14.13 22.08 12.08
CA VAL A 140 14.80 20.79 12.26
C VAL A 140 16.29 20.90 11.92
N ALA A 141 16.65 21.55 10.81
CA ALA A 141 18.03 21.75 10.41
C ALA A 141 18.83 22.53 11.46
N LYS A 142 18.22 23.57 12.06
CA LYS A 142 18.82 24.32 13.16
C LYS A 142 19.03 23.46 14.41
N GLU A 143 18.02 22.69 14.80
CA GLU A 143 18.09 21.82 15.99
C GLU A 143 19.17 20.75 15.85
N LEU A 144 19.27 20.13 14.68
CA LEU A 144 20.28 19.13 14.35
C LEU A 144 21.65 19.73 14.02
N ARG A 145 21.76 21.07 13.96
CA ARG A 145 22.99 21.77 13.53
C ARG A 145 23.52 21.25 12.20
N LEU A 146 22.63 21.05 11.23
CA LEU A 146 23.02 20.55 9.92
C LEU A 146 24.00 21.52 9.23
N PRO A 147 24.90 21.01 8.39
CA PRO A 147 25.84 21.86 7.63
C PRO A 147 25.10 22.93 6.82
N PRO A 148 25.70 24.14 6.67
CA PRO A 148 25.15 25.14 5.76
C PRO A 148 24.96 24.60 4.35
N GLY A 149 23.81 24.90 3.71
CA GLY A 149 23.48 24.40 2.39
C GLY A 149 22.78 23.04 2.40
N SER A 150 22.56 22.42 3.56
CA SER A 150 21.73 21.22 3.65
C SER A 150 20.31 21.49 3.17
N SER A 151 19.73 20.54 2.41
CA SER A 151 18.42 20.68 1.80
C SER A 151 17.54 19.47 2.11
N ALA A 152 16.23 19.72 2.24
CA ALA A 152 15.22 18.67 2.37
C ALA A 152 15.14 17.72 1.16
N THR A 153 15.73 18.08 0.03
CA THR A 153 15.82 17.25 -1.19
C THR A 153 17.03 16.30 -1.19
N GLN A 154 17.88 16.37 -0.17
CA GLN A 154 19.04 15.49 0.00
C GLN A 154 18.70 14.31 0.92
N ASP A 155 19.50 13.24 0.84
CA ASP A 155 19.32 12.03 1.64
C ASP A 155 19.36 12.27 3.17
N ILE A 156 20.00 13.37 3.61
CA ILE A 156 20.00 13.81 5.01
C ILE A 156 18.59 14.08 5.56
N ALA A 157 17.61 14.30 4.68
CA ALA A 157 16.21 14.46 5.08
C ALA A 157 15.61 13.17 5.67
N ILE A 158 16.21 11.99 5.40
CA ILE A 158 15.79 10.71 6.00
C ILE A 158 16.07 10.73 7.51
N ASP A 159 17.28 11.16 7.90
CA ASP A 159 17.67 11.25 9.31
C ASP A 159 16.94 12.39 10.02
N ALA A 160 16.88 13.57 9.39
CA ALA A 160 16.16 14.72 9.90
C ALA A 160 14.66 14.44 10.12
N GLY A 161 14.04 13.67 9.21
CA GLY A 161 12.65 13.26 9.33
C GLY A 161 12.42 12.25 10.44
N ALA A 162 13.33 11.28 10.60
CA ALA A 162 13.28 10.33 11.72
C ALA A 162 13.42 11.05 13.06
N TYR A 163 14.33 12.01 13.18
CA TYR A 163 14.45 12.90 14.35
C TYR A 163 13.14 13.64 14.62
N TYR A 164 12.55 14.27 13.60
CA TYR A 164 11.31 15.01 13.78
C TYR A 164 10.15 14.11 14.23
N MET A 165 10.06 12.91 13.68
CA MET A 165 9.10 11.91 14.13
C MET A 165 9.35 11.49 15.59
N ALA A 166 10.60 11.31 16.01
CA ALA A 166 10.94 11.03 17.41
C ALA A 166 10.47 12.16 18.34
N LYS A 167 10.64 13.41 17.95
CA LYS A 167 10.09 14.58 18.68
C LYS A 167 8.57 14.51 18.80
N LEU A 168 7.88 14.23 17.70
CA LEU A 168 6.42 14.11 17.71
C LEU A 168 5.96 12.95 18.60
N ARG A 169 6.66 11.79 18.57
CA ARG A 169 6.40 10.68 19.49
C ARG A 169 6.60 11.08 20.95
N GLY A 170 7.71 11.78 21.25
CA GLY A 170 8.04 12.27 22.58
C GLY A 170 7.05 13.30 23.15
N ALA A 171 6.28 13.98 22.29
CA ALA A 171 5.20 14.88 22.73
C ALA A 171 4.01 14.11 23.35
N TRP A 172 3.80 12.85 22.98
CA TRP A 172 2.70 12.00 23.47
C TRP A 172 3.12 11.25 24.75
N ARG A 173 3.27 11.97 25.86
CA ARG A 173 3.88 11.46 27.11
C ARG A 173 3.00 10.51 27.90
N SER A 174 1.67 10.67 27.89
CA SER A 174 0.75 9.81 28.65
C SER A 174 0.92 8.34 28.28
N PRO A 175 0.79 7.40 29.23
CA PRO A 175 0.84 5.97 28.97
C PRO A 175 -0.14 5.56 27.88
N ARG A 176 0.35 4.85 26.86
CA ARG A 176 -0.43 4.32 25.75
C ARG A 176 0.34 3.24 25.00
N PRO A 177 -0.33 2.37 24.21
CA PRO A 177 0.34 1.41 23.34
C PRO A 177 1.35 2.10 22.42
N ALA A 178 2.47 1.46 22.12
CA ALA A 178 3.52 2.01 21.27
C ALA A 178 3.01 2.34 19.85
N ASP A 179 2.12 1.50 19.31
CA ASP A 179 1.48 1.74 18.02
C ASP A 179 0.55 2.95 18.00
N ASP A 180 -0.20 3.19 19.08
CA ASP A 180 -1.04 4.39 19.19
C ASP A 180 -0.19 5.65 19.25
N ARG A 181 0.94 5.61 19.99
CA ARG A 181 1.90 6.70 20.03
C ARG A 181 2.48 6.97 18.65
N GLN A 182 2.80 5.91 17.89
CA GLN A 182 3.28 6.05 16.52
C GLN A 182 2.23 6.67 15.60
N LYS A 183 0.98 6.19 15.64
CA LYS A 183 -0.13 6.74 14.84
C LYS A 183 -0.41 8.21 15.18
N LEU A 184 -0.36 8.59 16.46
CA LEU A 184 -0.50 9.97 16.89
C LEU A 184 0.65 10.85 16.39
N ALA A 185 1.88 10.36 16.38
CA ALA A 185 3.02 11.05 15.79
C ALA A 185 2.85 11.22 14.27
N GLN A 186 2.40 10.20 13.56
CA GLN A 186 2.10 10.27 12.13
C GLN A 186 0.97 11.27 11.83
N ALA A 187 -0.12 11.22 12.60
CA ALA A 187 -1.19 12.21 12.48
C ALA A 187 -0.69 13.63 12.77
N SER A 188 0.21 13.78 13.76
CA SER A 188 0.84 15.06 14.11
C SER A 188 1.79 15.56 13.01
N TYR A 189 2.44 14.65 12.29
CA TYR A 189 3.29 14.99 11.15
C TYR A 189 2.46 15.62 10.01
N ASN A 190 1.34 14.99 9.68
CA ASN A 190 0.46 15.43 8.58
C ASN A 190 -0.39 16.66 8.96
N ALA A 191 -1.11 16.60 10.09
CA ALA A 191 -2.06 17.65 10.49
C ALA A 191 -1.45 18.76 11.35
N GLY A 192 -0.23 18.56 11.84
CA GLY A 192 0.41 19.40 12.85
C GLY A 192 0.04 18.98 14.29
N LEU A 193 1.07 18.89 15.14
CA LEU A 193 0.93 18.47 16.55
C LEU A 193 -0.15 19.26 17.31
N GLY A 194 -0.20 20.58 17.10
CA GLY A 194 -1.17 21.45 17.77
C GLY A 194 -2.63 21.09 17.48
N ASN A 195 -2.94 20.65 16.26
CA ASN A 195 -4.28 20.24 15.88
C ASN A 195 -4.67 18.91 16.53
N ILE A 196 -3.75 17.96 16.63
CA ILE A 196 -4.03 16.68 17.28
C ILE A 196 -4.17 16.85 18.79
N LEU A 197 -3.37 17.72 19.43
CA LEU A 197 -3.54 18.08 20.85
C LEU A 197 -4.88 18.77 21.12
N LYS A 198 -5.33 19.67 20.23
CA LYS A 198 -6.66 20.27 20.32
C LYS A 198 -7.76 19.22 20.18
N ALA A 199 -7.60 18.24 19.27
CA ALA A 199 -8.55 17.15 19.13
C ALA A 199 -8.62 16.30 20.41
N GLN A 200 -7.46 15.98 21.02
CA GLN A 200 -7.41 15.30 22.31
C GLN A 200 -8.20 16.06 23.40
N ALA A 201 -7.96 17.35 23.50
CA ALA A 201 -8.67 18.18 24.47
C ALA A 201 -10.19 18.21 24.22
N ARG A 202 -10.62 18.28 22.95
CA ARG A 202 -12.04 18.25 22.56
C ARG A 202 -12.73 16.93 22.88
N CYS A 203 -11.99 15.82 22.87
CA CYS A 203 -12.50 14.51 23.27
C CYS A 203 -12.39 14.20 24.77
N GLY A 204 -12.08 15.19 25.63
CA GLY A 204 -11.96 14.99 27.08
C GLY A 204 -10.63 14.39 27.54
N GLY A 205 -9.59 14.45 26.72
CA GLY A 205 -8.22 14.05 27.07
C GLY A 205 -7.92 12.55 27.03
N PRO A 206 -8.52 11.75 26.11
CA PRO A 206 -8.25 10.32 26.05
C PRO A 206 -6.78 10.04 25.67
N ALA A 207 -6.31 8.81 25.92
CA ALA A 207 -4.95 8.41 25.59
C ALA A 207 -4.84 7.69 24.23
N GLY A 208 -5.91 7.01 23.78
CA GLY A 208 -5.92 6.18 22.58
C GLY A 208 -6.01 7.00 21.29
N TYR A 209 -5.35 6.49 20.23
CA TYR A 209 -5.36 7.14 18.91
C TYR A 209 -6.79 7.28 18.36
N ALA A 210 -7.57 6.20 18.38
CA ALA A 210 -8.90 6.19 17.79
C ALA A 210 -9.85 7.21 18.45
N GLU A 211 -9.77 7.33 19.77
CA GLU A 211 -10.58 8.26 20.56
C GLU A 211 -10.21 9.72 20.26
N ILE A 212 -8.91 10.02 20.16
CA ILE A 212 -8.42 11.37 19.87
C ILE A 212 -8.84 11.82 18.47
N VAL A 213 -8.61 10.98 17.46
CA VAL A 213 -8.89 11.37 16.08
C VAL A 213 -10.38 11.42 15.74
N ALA A 214 -11.25 10.83 16.57
CA ALA A 214 -12.70 11.00 16.45
C ALA A 214 -13.14 12.48 16.60
N CYS A 215 -12.40 13.29 17.38
CA CYS A 215 -12.65 14.71 17.53
C CYS A 215 -11.87 15.60 16.56
N LEU A 216 -11.03 15.02 15.70
CA LEU A 216 -10.24 15.80 14.73
C LEU A 216 -11.12 16.61 13.75
N PRO A 217 -12.28 16.11 13.28
CA PRO A 217 -13.19 16.90 12.45
C PRO A 217 -13.66 18.20 13.08
N LEU A 218 -13.75 18.28 14.41
CA LEU A 218 -14.12 19.47 15.16
C LEU A 218 -13.01 20.54 15.20
N VAL A 219 -11.77 20.15 14.81
CA VAL A 219 -10.59 21.03 14.83
C VAL A 219 -10.18 21.43 13.42
N THR A 220 -10.10 20.47 12.50
CA THR A 220 -9.56 20.68 11.14
C THR A 220 -10.62 20.62 10.04
N GLY A 221 -11.86 20.34 10.40
CA GLY A 221 -12.96 20.07 9.47
C GLY A 221 -12.90 18.65 8.90
N THR A 222 -14.03 18.21 8.33
CA THR A 222 -14.22 16.81 7.87
C THR A 222 -13.26 16.43 6.74
N ARG A 223 -12.93 17.34 5.82
CA ARG A 223 -12.05 17.06 4.69
C ARG A 223 -10.61 16.78 5.16
N ASN A 224 -10.03 17.69 5.93
CA ASN A 224 -8.65 17.57 6.40
C ASN A 224 -8.49 16.42 7.40
N SER A 225 -9.49 16.15 8.23
CA SER A 225 -9.45 15.00 9.13
C SER A 225 -9.47 13.68 8.37
N ARG A 226 -10.27 13.54 7.30
CA ARG A 226 -10.22 12.34 6.42
C ARG A 226 -8.86 12.16 5.77
N GLU A 227 -8.22 13.24 5.32
CA GLU A 227 -6.87 13.21 4.75
C GLU A 227 -5.87 12.65 5.77
N THR A 228 -5.88 13.16 7.00
CA THR A 228 -4.99 12.71 8.07
C THR A 228 -5.23 11.24 8.45
N LEU A 229 -6.49 10.81 8.56
CA LEU A 229 -6.83 9.40 8.82
C LEU A 229 -6.38 8.49 7.67
N GLY A 230 -6.62 8.91 6.43
CA GLY A 230 -6.16 8.23 5.22
C GLY A 230 -4.64 8.12 5.15
N TYR A 231 -3.93 9.16 5.55
CA TYR A 231 -2.48 9.19 5.63
C TYR A 231 -1.94 8.10 6.58
N VAL A 232 -2.42 8.04 7.81
CA VAL A 232 -2.01 7.04 8.80
C VAL A 232 -2.34 5.61 8.33
N THR A 233 -3.53 5.41 7.77
CA THR A 233 -3.97 4.11 7.23
C THR A 233 -3.09 3.67 6.05
N SER A 234 -2.73 4.61 5.17
CA SER A 234 -1.87 4.32 4.02
C SER A 234 -0.46 3.91 4.46
N ILE A 235 0.10 4.56 5.47
CA ILE A 235 1.42 4.18 6.02
C ILE A 235 1.40 2.75 6.56
N ALA A 236 0.35 2.38 7.30
CA ALA A 236 0.20 1.02 7.81
C ALA A 236 0.14 -0.01 6.67
N LYS A 237 -0.57 0.31 5.58
CA LYS A 237 -0.63 -0.52 4.38
C LYS A 237 0.75 -0.66 3.71
N TRP A 238 1.47 0.46 3.53
CA TRP A 238 2.81 0.43 2.92
C TRP A 238 3.79 -0.37 3.77
N ARG A 239 3.75 -0.17 5.11
CA ARG A 239 4.54 -0.95 6.04
C ARG A 239 4.30 -2.46 5.87
N ALA A 240 3.05 -2.90 5.87
CA ALA A 240 2.70 -4.31 5.71
C ALA A 240 3.20 -4.89 4.38
N LEU A 241 3.11 -4.15 3.27
CA LEU A 241 3.64 -4.56 1.96
C LEU A 241 5.17 -4.65 1.96
N ILE A 242 5.88 -3.70 2.58
CA ILE A 242 7.34 -3.71 2.73
C ILE A 242 7.79 -4.92 3.55
N GLU A 243 7.10 -5.21 4.66
CA GLU A 243 7.38 -6.35 5.54
C GLU A 243 7.11 -7.70 4.84
N ALA A 244 6.15 -7.75 3.92
CA ALA A 244 5.87 -8.91 3.09
C ALA A 244 6.83 -9.08 1.89
N GLY A 245 7.74 -8.13 1.65
CA GLY A 245 8.67 -8.16 0.52
C GLY A 245 8.03 -7.89 -0.85
N LEU A 246 6.87 -7.23 -0.86
CA LEU A 246 6.04 -6.97 -2.05
C LEU A 246 6.30 -5.59 -2.64
#